data_f5cb3937a17a9432799b0049b0434867
#
_entry.id   f5cb3937a17a9432799b0049b0434867
#
_cell.length_a   1.000
_cell.length_b   1.000
_cell.length_c   1.000
_cell.angle_alpha   90.00
_cell.angle_beta   90.00
_cell.angle_gamma   90.00
#
_symmetry.space_group_name_H-M   'P 1'
#
loop_
_entity.id
_entity.type
_entity.pdbx_description
1 polymer ?
#
loop_
_entity_poly.entity_id
_entity_poly.type
_entity_poly.pdbx_seq_one_letter_code
_entity_poly.pdbx_strand_id
1 'polypeptide(L)'
;DIKLSANWMAAAGHPGEDARLYDTVRAVGMELCPQLGLTIPVGKDSMSMKTRWDEEGAEKSVTSPMSLVVSGFAPVVDVRQTLTPQLRLDKGATDLILIDLGRGQNRMGGSILAQVYGKLGRQAPDVDDAEDLQAFFAVIQGLNSDGLLQAYHDRSDGGLLTTVLEMA
;
A
#
# COMPACT_ATOMS: atom_id res chain seq x y z
N ASP A 1 18.18 -0.59 5.48
CA ASP A 1 17.61 0.28 6.50
C ASP A 1 16.58 1.22 5.85
N ILE A 2 15.29 0.92 6.01
CA ILE A 2 14.17 1.66 5.40
C ILE A 2 13.64 2.66 6.44
N LYS A 3 13.47 3.93 6.02
CA LYS A 3 12.82 4.98 6.79
C LYS A 3 11.54 5.40 6.10
N LEU A 4 10.52 5.71 6.88
CA LEU A 4 9.22 6.13 6.37
C LEU A 4 8.95 7.60 6.71
N SER A 5 8.24 8.28 5.82
CA SER A 5 7.55 9.54 6.12
C SER A 5 6.06 9.29 5.99
N ALA A 6 5.29 9.70 6.98
CA ALA A 6 3.84 9.49 7.00
C ALA A 6 3.08 10.81 6.95
N ASN A 7 2.03 10.87 6.14
CA ASN A 7 1.07 11.96 6.12
C ASN A 7 -0.32 11.40 6.43
N TRP A 8 -0.81 11.68 7.62
CA TRP A 8 -2.16 11.36 8.06
C TRP A 8 -3.11 12.46 7.63
N MET A 9 -4.24 12.09 7.03
CA MET A 9 -5.27 13.04 6.59
C MET A 9 -6.60 12.66 7.23
N ALA A 10 -7.17 13.59 8.01
CA ALA A 10 -8.39 13.38 8.76
C ALA A 10 -9.28 14.62 8.77
N ALA A 11 -10.57 14.43 8.87
CA ALA A 11 -11.53 15.51 9.18
C ALA A 11 -11.72 15.59 10.70
N ALA A 12 -10.73 16.14 11.40
CA ALA A 12 -10.77 16.24 12.86
C ALA A 12 -12.03 16.96 13.37
N GLY A 13 -12.60 16.45 14.44
CA GLY A 13 -13.86 16.94 15.00
C GLY A 13 -15.12 16.50 14.25
N HIS A 14 -14.99 15.79 13.12
CA HIS A 14 -16.16 15.14 12.51
C HIS A 14 -16.49 13.84 13.28
N PRO A 15 -17.77 13.52 13.51
CA PRO A 15 -18.15 12.36 14.32
C PRO A 15 -17.44 11.06 13.88
N GLY A 16 -16.68 10.47 14.80
CA GLY A 16 -15.95 9.21 14.61
C GLY A 16 -14.55 9.34 13.98
N GLU A 17 -14.18 10.47 13.37
CA GLU A 17 -12.88 10.60 12.68
C GLU A 17 -11.70 10.69 13.65
N ASP A 18 -11.87 11.32 14.81
CA ASP A 18 -10.79 11.40 15.82
C ASP A 18 -10.43 10.02 16.39
N ALA A 19 -11.44 9.18 16.65
CA ALA A 19 -11.21 7.80 17.08
C ALA A 19 -10.50 6.98 16.00
N ARG A 20 -10.95 7.10 14.74
CA ARG A 20 -10.30 6.42 13.60
C ARG A 20 -8.86 6.85 13.41
N LEU A 21 -8.57 8.14 13.56
CA LEU A 21 -7.19 8.65 13.50
C LEU A 21 -6.33 8.00 14.57
N TYR A 22 -6.81 7.98 15.82
CA TYR A 22 -6.09 7.34 16.92
C TYR A 22 -5.81 5.85 16.64
N ASP A 23 -6.84 5.10 16.24
CA ASP A 23 -6.73 3.67 15.97
C ASP A 23 -5.74 3.39 14.83
N THR A 24 -5.78 4.20 13.76
CA THR A 24 -4.88 4.03 12.61
C THR A 24 -3.43 4.36 12.97
N VAL A 25 -3.19 5.45 13.70
CA VAL A 25 -1.86 5.82 14.18
C VAL A 25 -1.29 4.75 15.11
N ARG A 26 -2.12 4.20 15.98
CA ARG A 26 -1.74 3.10 16.87
C ARG A 26 -1.37 1.85 16.07
N ALA A 27 -2.23 1.41 15.16
CA ALA A 27 -2.02 0.20 14.35
C ALA A 27 -0.71 0.28 13.54
N VAL A 28 -0.44 1.43 12.91
CA VAL A 28 0.76 1.59 12.09
C VAL A 28 2.00 1.88 12.94
N GLY A 29 1.92 2.86 13.85
CA GLY A 29 3.10 3.37 14.56
C GLY A 29 3.51 2.53 15.76
N MET A 30 2.56 1.88 16.44
CA MET A 30 2.84 1.10 17.66
C MET A 30 2.80 -0.40 17.47
N GLU A 31 2.18 -0.88 16.40
CA GLU A 31 2.03 -2.31 16.14
C GLU A 31 2.82 -2.73 14.88
N LEU A 32 2.40 -2.32 13.69
CA LEU A 32 2.99 -2.79 12.43
C LEU A 32 4.46 -2.37 12.24
N CYS A 33 4.78 -1.07 12.38
CA CYS A 33 6.15 -0.59 12.15
C CYS A 33 7.17 -1.22 13.10
N PRO A 34 6.91 -1.35 14.42
CA PRO A 34 7.80 -2.09 15.31
C PRO A 34 7.98 -3.55 14.92
N GLN A 35 6.90 -4.26 14.56
CA GLN A 35 6.97 -5.65 14.11
C GLN A 35 7.83 -5.81 12.86
N LEU A 36 7.76 -4.86 11.93
CA LEU A 36 8.56 -4.85 10.70
C LEU A 36 9.97 -4.28 10.88
N GLY A 37 10.33 -3.78 12.06
CA GLY A 37 11.60 -3.09 12.29
C GLY A 37 11.72 -1.76 11.54
N LEU A 38 10.59 -1.12 11.24
CA LEU A 38 10.53 0.14 10.52
C LEU A 38 10.35 1.33 11.47
N THR A 39 10.77 2.51 11.02
CA THR A 39 10.59 3.77 11.75
C THR A 39 9.98 4.85 10.89
N ILE A 40 9.19 5.73 11.53
CA ILE A 40 8.62 6.94 10.92
C ILE A 40 9.25 8.15 11.61
N PRO A 41 10.48 8.55 11.24
CA PRO A 41 11.18 9.66 11.89
C PRO A 41 10.59 11.03 11.54
N VAL A 42 9.80 11.13 10.49
CA VAL A 42 9.23 12.38 10.00
C VAL A 42 7.86 12.14 9.38
N GLY A 43 7.01 13.15 9.48
CA GLY A 43 5.69 13.13 8.89
C GLY A 43 4.97 14.43 9.16
N LYS A 44 3.70 14.47 8.77
CA LYS A 44 2.79 15.58 9.05
C LYS A 44 1.36 15.09 9.11
N ASP A 45 0.49 15.93 9.66
CA ASP A 45 -0.94 15.70 9.68
C ASP A 45 -1.68 16.76 8.87
N SER A 46 -2.75 16.35 8.22
CA SER A 46 -3.72 17.24 7.56
C SER A 46 -5.08 17.01 8.21
N MET A 47 -5.46 17.89 9.14
CA MET A 47 -6.59 17.65 10.05
C MET A 47 -7.90 18.30 9.59
N SER A 48 -7.87 19.09 8.51
CA SER A 48 -9.04 19.85 8.01
C SER A 48 -9.59 19.25 6.71
N MET A 49 -9.76 17.93 6.65
CA MET A 49 -10.17 17.22 5.44
C MET A 49 -11.69 17.26 5.24
N LYS A 50 -12.24 18.47 5.31
CA LYS A 50 -13.67 18.75 5.07
C LYS A 50 -13.81 20.05 4.30
N THR A 51 -14.60 20.02 3.23
CA THR A 51 -14.99 21.20 2.46
C THR A 51 -16.46 21.54 2.71
N ARG A 52 -16.77 22.82 2.85
CA ARG A 52 -18.14 23.34 2.91
C ARG A 52 -18.33 24.42 1.87
N TRP A 53 -19.51 24.49 1.30
CA TRP A 53 -19.89 25.55 0.37
C TRP A 53 -21.39 25.82 0.48
N ASP A 54 -21.81 26.94 -0.03
CA ASP A 54 -23.23 27.29 -0.19
C ASP A 54 -23.64 27.07 -1.65
N GLU A 55 -24.75 26.42 -1.87
CA GLU A 55 -25.32 26.21 -3.18
C GLU A 55 -26.83 26.46 -3.12
N GLU A 56 -27.28 27.50 -3.82
CA GLU A 56 -28.68 27.92 -3.88
C GLU A 56 -29.29 28.21 -2.48
N GLY A 57 -28.48 28.75 -1.55
CA GLY A 57 -28.89 29.08 -0.19
C GLY A 57 -28.92 27.88 0.77
N ALA A 58 -28.37 26.71 0.35
CA ALA A 58 -28.23 25.55 1.20
C ALA A 58 -26.73 25.24 1.46
N GLU A 59 -26.37 25.10 2.74
CA GLU A 59 -25.01 24.67 3.10
C GLU A 59 -24.80 23.19 2.66
N LYS A 60 -23.78 22.96 1.86
CA LYS A 60 -23.33 21.63 1.47
C LYS A 60 -21.94 21.35 2.01
N SER A 61 -21.63 20.08 2.23
CA SER A 61 -20.30 19.69 2.67
C SER A 61 -19.90 18.32 2.15
N VAL A 62 -18.60 18.17 1.96
CA VAL A 62 -17.95 16.89 1.71
C VAL A 62 -16.86 16.66 2.77
N THR A 63 -16.86 15.47 3.36
CA THR A 63 -15.86 15.04 4.32
C THR A 63 -15.04 13.91 3.70
N SER A 64 -13.72 14.11 3.62
CA SER A 64 -12.80 13.07 3.13
C SER A 64 -12.69 11.93 4.15
N PRO A 65 -12.63 10.69 3.71
CA PRO A 65 -12.32 9.57 4.62
C PRO A 65 -10.92 9.70 5.20
N MET A 66 -10.70 9.06 6.35
CA MET A 66 -9.36 8.87 6.91
C MET A 66 -8.44 8.26 5.86
N SER A 67 -7.28 8.87 5.66
CA SER A 67 -6.29 8.42 4.69
C SER A 67 -4.88 8.52 5.26
N LEU A 68 -3.99 7.67 4.78
CA LEU A 68 -2.57 7.69 5.10
C LEU A 68 -1.76 7.59 3.81
N VAL A 69 -0.85 8.53 3.61
CA VAL A 69 0.17 8.46 2.55
C VAL A 69 1.52 8.18 3.20
N VAL A 70 2.17 7.12 2.77
CA VAL A 70 3.50 6.73 3.25
C VAL A 70 4.50 6.82 2.12
N SER A 71 5.63 7.47 2.38
CA SER A 71 6.79 7.47 1.50
C SER A 71 7.92 6.69 2.16
N GLY A 72 8.48 5.72 1.44
CA GLY A 72 9.61 4.91 1.91
C GLY A 72 10.92 5.41 1.31
N PHE A 73 11.97 5.42 2.13
CA PHE A 73 13.33 5.81 1.74
C PHE A 73 14.32 4.75 2.16
N ALA A 74 15.14 4.30 1.23
CA ALA A 74 16.21 3.35 1.49
C ALA A 74 17.42 3.62 0.60
N PRO A 75 18.66 3.39 1.06
CA PRO A 75 19.82 3.39 0.19
C PRO A 75 19.74 2.25 -0.82
N VAL A 76 20.07 2.54 -2.07
CA VAL A 76 20.24 1.52 -3.11
C VAL A 76 21.73 1.18 -3.20
N VAL A 77 22.07 -0.10 -2.93
CA VAL A 77 23.46 -0.55 -2.90
C VAL A 77 24.05 -0.61 -4.31
N ASP A 78 23.29 -1.14 -5.27
CA ASP A 78 23.70 -1.25 -6.66
C ASP A 78 22.49 -1.03 -7.59
N VAL A 79 22.46 0.11 -8.26
CA VAL A 79 21.37 0.48 -9.18
C VAL A 79 21.25 -0.47 -10.39
N ARG A 80 22.29 -1.24 -10.71
CA ARG A 80 22.26 -2.20 -11.82
C ARG A 80 21.40 -3.44 -11.50
N GLN A 81 21.10 -3.67 -10.23
CA GLN A 81 20.23 -4.74 -9.75
C GLN A 81 18.75 -4.31 -9.65
N THR A 82 18.42 -3.15 -10.19
CA THR A 82 17.03 -2.69 -10.22
C THR A 82 16.21 -3.55 -11.17
N LEU A 83 15.14 -4.16 -10.66
CA LEU A 83 14.17 -4.90 -11.46
C LEU A 83 13.10 -3.95 -12.03
N THR A 84 12.60 -4.31 -13.19
CA THR A 84 11.43 -3.66 -13.80
C THR A 84 10.28 -4.67 -13.93
N PRO A 85 9.05 -4.22 -14.12
CA PRO A 85 7.93 -5.13 -14.33
C PRO A 85 8.05 -5.95 -15.62
N GLN A 86 8.69 -5.44 -16.65
CA GLN A 86 8.71 -6.04 -17.99
C GLN A 86 9.35 -7.43 -18.00
N LEU A 87 8.62 -8.40 -18.54
CA LEU A 87 9.12 -9.77 -18.75
C LEU A 87 10.31 -9.80 -19.73
N ARG A 88 11.32 -10.59 -19.40
CA ARG A 88 12.56 -10.68 -20.16
C ARG A 88 12.50 -11.85 -21.14
N LEU A 89 12.32 -11.56 -22.42
CA LEU A 89 12.28 -12.57 -23.49
C LEU A 89 13.67 -13.05 -23.93
N ASP A 90 14.73 -12.35 -23.53
CA ASP A 90 16.12 -12.62 -23.87
C ASP A 90 16.81 -13.60 -22.91
N LYS A 91 16.13 -14.07 -21.87
CA LYS A 91 16.69 -14.91 -20.80
C LYS A 91 16.41 -16.42 -20.96
N GLY A 92 15.80 -16.81 -22.08
CA GLY A 92 15.39 -18.20 -22.29
C GLY A 92 14.14 -18.58 -21.51
N ALA A 93 14.01 -19.86 -21.14
CA ALA A 93 12.86 -20.33 -20.37
C ALA A 93 12.92 -19.82 -18.92
N THR A 94 11.86 -19.16 -18.49
CA THR A 94 11.69 -18.65 -17.13
C THR A 94 10.27 -18.99 -16.65
N ASP A 95 10.07 -19.01 -15.34
CA ASP A 95 8.79 -19.24 -14.70
C ASP A 95 8.22 -17.93 -14.17
N LEU A 96 6.91 -17.75 -14.34
CA LEU A 96 6.16 -16.67 -13.69
C LEU A 96 5.62 -17.19 -12.35
N ILE A 97 6.07 -16.61 -11.25
CA ILE A 97 5.72 -17.05 -9.90
C ILE A 97 4.78 -16.02 -9.27
N LEU A 98 3.62 -16.48 -8.79
CA LEU A 98 2.73 -15.68 -7.95
C LEU A 98 3.02 -15.98 -6.47
N ILE A 99 3.37 -14.95 -5.71
CA ILE A 99 3.45 -15.01 -4.24
C ILE A 99 2.22 -14.30 -3.66
N ASP A 100 1.44 -14.99 -2.86
CA ASP A 100 0.21 -14.46 -2.26
C ASP A 100 0.28 -14.48 -0.74
N LEU A 101 0.66 -13.33 -0.15
CA LEU A 101 0.68 -13.14 1.31
C LEU A 101 -0.73 -13.08 1.92
N GLY A 102 -1.76 -12.86 1.10
CA GLY A 102 -3.17 -12.89 1.52
C GLY A 102 -3.74 -14.30 1.69
N ARG A 103 -2.94 -15.35 1.47
CA ARG A 103 -3.31 -16.76 1.67
C ARG A 103 -4.66 -17.12 1.02
N GLY A 104 -4.88 -16.64 -0.23
CA GLY A 104 -6.10 -16.87 -1.00
C GLY A 104 -7.28 -15.99 -0.61
N GLN A 105 -7.13 -15.05 0.32
CA GLN A 105 -8.19 -14.11 0.68
C GLN A 105 -8.26 -12.97 -0.34
N ASN A 106 -9.16 -13.08 -1.31
CA ASN A 106 -9.37 -12.05 -2.33
C ASN A 106 -10.27 -10.93 -1.81
N ARG A 107 -9.73 -10.06 -0.95
CA ARG A 107 -10.42 -8.92 -0.37
C ARG A 107 -10.49 -7.76 -1.36
N MET A 108 -11.69 -7.34 -1.71
CA MET A 108 -11.96 -6.35 -2.77
C MET A 108 -12.46 -5.00 -2.23
N GLY A 109 -12.51 -4.81 -0.90
CA GLY A 109 -12.95 -3.55 -0.30
C GLY A 109 -12.01 -2.40 -0.66
N GLY A 110 -12.57 -1.27 -1.08
CA GLY A 110 -11.83 -0.09 -1.54
C GLY A 110 -11.17 -0.23 -2.91
N SER A 111 -11.30 -1.37 -3.58
CA SER A 111 -10.68 -1.59 -4.90
C SER A 111 -11.29 -0.71 -6.00
N ILE A 112 -10.52 -0.48 -7.06
CA ILE A 112 -11.02 0.20 -8.28
C ILE A 112 -12.23 -0.54 -8.86
N LEU A 113 -12.23 -1.86 -8.85
CA LEU A 113 -13.39 -2.64 -9.29
C LEU A 113 -14.64 -2.32 -8.47
N ALA A 114 -14.51 -2.27 -7.15
CA ALA A 114 -15.63 -1.89 -6.27
C ALA A 114 -16.14 -0.48 -6.60
N GLN A 115 -15.25 0.48 -6.84
CA GLN A 115 -15.59 1.86 -7.20
C GLN A 115 -16.34 1.93 -8.54
N VAL A 116 -15.89 1.22 -9.58
CA VAL A 116 -16.56 1.15 -10.88
C VAL A 116 -18.02 0.69 -10.76
N TYR A 117 -18.29 -0.23 -9.84
CA TYR A 117 -19.66 -0.70 -9.56
C TYR A 117 -20.40 0.14 -8.50
N GLY A 118 -19.86 1.29 -8.09
CA GLY A 118 -20.46 2.14 -7.06
C GLY A 118 -20.58 1.44 -5.70
N LYS A 119 -19.63 0.55 -5.37
CA LYS A 119 -19.57 -0.20 -4.12
C LYS A 119 -18.29 0.13 -3.37
N LEU A 120 -18.33 -0.01 -2.06
CA LEU A 120 -17.13 0.09 -1.22
C LEU A 120 -16.50 -1.29 -0.97
N GLY A 121 -17.32 -2.33 -0.87
CA GLY A 121 -16.89 -3.67 -0.42
C GLY A 121 -16.90 -3.79 1.11
N ARG A 122 -16.70 -5.01 1.61
CA ARG A 122 -16.77 -5.32 3.05
C ARG A 122 -15.42 -5.50 3.70
N GLN A 123 -14.43 -5.99 2.95
CA GLN A 123 -13.11 -6.33 3.47
C GLN A 123 -12.05 -5.73 2.56
N ALA A 124 -11.24 -4.85 3.11
CA ALA A 124 -10.05 -4.32 2.44
C ALA A 124 -8.87 -5.31 2.56
N PRO A 125 -7.89 -5.27 1.65
CA PRO A 125 -6.61 -5.93 1.85
C PRO A 125 -5.97 -5.49 3.17
N ASP A 126 -5.28 -6.43 3.82
CA ASP A 126 -4.61 -6.18 5.10
C ASP A 126 -3.29 -6.95 5.16
N VAL A 127 -2.42 -6.58 6.09
CA VAL A 127 -1.23 -7.34 6.46
C VAL A 127 -1.65 -8.27 7.59
N ASP A 128 -2.00 -9.52 7.24
CA ASP A 128 -2.44 -10.51 8.22
C ASP A 128 -1.31 -11.01 9.12
N ASP A 129 -0.07 -10.98 8.58
CA ASP A 129 1.11 -11.48 9.27
C ASP A 129 2.35 -10.64 8.89
N ALA A 130 2.88 -9.92 9.86
CA ALA A 130 4.04 -9.07 9.65
C ALA A 130 5.34 -9.89 9.46
N GLU A 131 5.44 -11.08 10.04
CA GLU A 131 6.60 -11.96 9.88
C GLU A 131 6.65 -12.54 8.46
N ASP A 132 5.49 -12.91 7.89
CA ASP A 132 5.40 -13.33 6.49
C ASP A 132 5.87 -12.21 5.54
N LEU A 133 5.49 -10.95 5.81
CA LEU A 133 5.92 -9.82 5.00
C LEU A 133 7.43 -9.56 5.12
N GLN A 134 8.00 -9.67 6.33
CA GLN A 134 9.46 -9.58 6.53
C GLN A 134 10.21 -10.68 5.80
N ALA A 135 9.75 -11.93 5.94
CA ALA A 135 10.36 -13.09 5.30
C ALA A 135 10.29 -12.96 3.77
N PHE A 136 9.14 -12.56 3.24
CA PHE A 136 8.97 -12.27 1.82
C PHE A 136 9.98 -11.23 1.33
N PHE A 137 10.10 -10.09 2.02
CA PHE A 137 11.05 -9.05 1.64
C PHE A 137 12.50 -9.58 1.64
N ALA A 138 12.90 -10.29 2.68
CA ALA A 138 14.24 -10.85 2.79
C ALA A 138 14.55 -11.86 1.66
N VAL A 139 13.60 -12.73 1.32
CA VAL A 139 13.74 -13.70 0.23
C VAL A 139 13.86 -13.00 -1.12
N ILE A 140 13.01 -12.03 -1.42
CA ILE A 140 13.06 -11.27 -2.68
C ILE A 140 14.40 -10.53 -2.82
N GLN A 141 14.89 -9.89 -1.76
CA GLN A 141 16.19 -9.22 -1.78
C GLN A 141 17.34 -10.21 -2.02
N GLY A 142 17.32 -11.39 -1.39
CA GLY A 142 18.28 -12.45 -1.60
C GLY A 142 18.28 -12.95 -3.05
N LEU A 143 17.12 -13.32 -3.58
CA LEU A 143 16.97 -13.80 -4.95
C LEU A 143 17.41 -12.76 -5.99
N ASN A 144 17.13 -11.49 -5.74
CA ASN A 144 17.57 -10.39 -6.59
C ASN A 144 19.10 -10.23 -6.55
N SER A 145 19.70 -10.28 -5.35
CA SER A 145 21.15 -10.22 -5.18
C SER A 145 21.87 -11.37 -5.89
N ASP A 146 21.28 -12.56 -5.90
CA ASP A 146 21.78 -13.75 -6.57
C ASP A 146 21.55 -13.74 -8.10
N GLY A 147 20.86 -12.72 -8.62
CA GLY A 147 20.54 -12.57 -10.04
C GLY A 147 19.52 -13.58 -10.58
N LEU A 148 18.74 -14.19 -9.69
CA LEU A 148 17.73 -15.19 -10.04
C LEU A 148 16.41 -14.55 -10.53
N LEU A 149 16.12 -13.32 -10.10
CA LEU A 149 14.93 -12.59 -10.55
C LEU A 149 15.24 -11.85 -11.85
N GLN A 150 14.33 -11.94 -12.82
CA GLN A 150 14.45 -11.28 -14.11
C GLN A 150 13.48 -10.10 -14.27
N ALA A 151 12.35 -10.13 -13.57
CA ALA A 151 11.34 -9.08 -13.49
C ALA A 151 10.63 -9.17 -12.16
N TYR A 152 10.02 -8.08 -11.73
CA TYR A 152 9.22 -8.03 -10.50
C TYR A 152 8.11 -7.00 -10.62
N HIS A 153 6.92 -7.36 -10.18
CA HIS A 153 5.78 -6.46 -10.06
C HIS A 153 4.92 -6.84 -8.85
N ASP A 154 4.56 -5.89 -8.05
CA ASP A 154 3.58 -6.08 -6.98
C ASP A 154 2.15 -6.05 -7.55
N ARG A 155 1.29 -6.89 -7.01
CA ARG A 155 -0.12 -6.88 -7.35
C ARG A 155 -0.80 -5.69 -6.67
N SER A 156 -1.22 -4.71 -7.47
CA SER A 156 -1.85 -3.47 -7.01
C SER A 156 -3.23 -3.26 -7.65
N ASP A 157 -3.57 -2.03 -8.00
CA ASP A 157 -4.86 -1.69 -8.62
C ASP A 157 -5.09 -2.47 -9.91
N GLY A 158 -6.31 -2.99 -10.08
CA GLY A 158 -6.68 -3.87 -11.19
C GLY A 158 -6.40 -5.36 -10.95
N GLY A 159 -5.67 -5.72 -9.88
CA GLY A 159 -5.42 -7.09 -9.46
C GLY A 159 -4.47 -7.86 -10.37
N LEU A 160 -4.45 -9.19 -10.21
CA LEU A 160 -3.49 -10.06 -10.89
C LEU A 160 -3.52 -9.97 -12.42
N LEU A 161 -4.71 -9.87 -13.02
CA LEU A 161 -4.82 -9.79 -14.48
C LEU A 161 -4.12 -8.54 -15.02
N THR A 162 -4.37 -7.39 -14.41
CA THR A 162 -3.73 -6.12 -14.80
C THR A 162 -2.22 -6.20 -14.59
N THR A 163 -1.76 -6.69 -13.44
CA THR A 163 -0.34 -6.89 -13.15
C THR A 163 0.37 -7.71 -14.23
N VAL A 164 -0.21 -8.84 -14.64
CA VAL A 164 0.39 -9.68 -15.70
C VAL A 164 0.38 -8.99 -17.05
N LEU A 165 -0.67 -8.23 -17.38
CA LEU A 165 -0.71 -7.45 -18.62
C LEU A 165 0.33 -6.32 -18.65
N GLU A 166 0.58 -5.68 -17.52
CA GLU A 166 1.61 -4.65 -17.38
C GLU A 166 3.03 -5.23 -17.47
N MET A 167 3.20 -6.50 -17.15
CA MET A 167 4.47 -7.20 -17.28
C MET A 167 4.76 -7.67 -18.72
N ALA A 168 3.75 -7.86 -19.54
CA ALA A 168 3.88 -8.40 -20.90
C ALA A 168 4.23 -7.31 -21.92
#